data_f408b62f1e36806c80196fee007ed533
#
_entry.id   f408b62f1e36806c80196fee007ed533
#
_cell.length_a   1.000
_cell.length_b   1.000
_cell.length_c   1.000
_cell.angle_alpha   90.00
_cell.angle_beta   90.00
_cell.angle_gamma   90.00
#
_symmetry.space_group_name_H-M   'P 1'
#
loop_
_entity.id
_entity.type
_entity.pdbx_description
1 polymer ?
#
loop_
_entity_poly.entity_id
_entity_poly.type
_entity_poly.pdbx_seq_one_letter_code
_entity_poly.pdbx_strand_id
1 'polypeptide(L)'
;MAYVFGDNLYGRKLIKIPEPRFVVFYNGRDKMPEQSVLRLSDAYESKSEELDLELKIRFVNINPGYNEEIVEKSPTLYQYVKFVDIVRKYQQEMSFPEAVEKAIDECIKNGILAEFLRKNRAEVLRVSIFEYDEEEHMRQEREEGIERVNNLYNKLFECGRSEDVMKAVKDDTYRKKLLEEFHLD
;
A
#
# COMPACT_ATOMS: atom_id res chain seq x y z
N MET A 1 6.22 -2.97 -24.62
CA MET A 1 5.23 -3.19 -25.71
C MET A 1 5.81 -2.98 -27.10
N ALA A 2 6.53 -1.91 -27.39
CA ALA A 2 7.16 -1.68 -28.71
C ALA A 2 8.06 -2.82 -29.17
N TYR A 3 8.78 -3.48 -28.28
CA TYR A 3 9.65 -4.63 -28.60
C TYR A 3 8.92 -5.90 -29.08
N VAL A 4 7.63 -6.04 -28.73
CA VAL A 4 6.85 -7.25 -29.06
C VAL A 4 6.14 -7.11 -30.42
N PHE A 5 5.81 -5.90 -30.82
CA PHE A 5 4.97 -5.65 -31.99
C PHE A 5 5.70 -4.95 -33.15
N GLY A 6 6.90 -4.40 -32.88
CA GLY A 6 7.81 -3.87 -33.92
C GLY A 6 7.11 -3.04 -35.00
N ASP A 7 7.42 -3.35 -36.24
CA ASP A 7 6.90 -2.66 -37.45
C ASP A 7 5.38 -2.74 -37.61
N ASN A 8 4.70 -3.66 -36.95
CA ASN A 8 3.24 -3.78 -37.00
C ASN A 8 2.50 -2.60 -36.34
N LEU A 9 3.16 -1.82 -35.48
CA LEU A 9 2.58 -0.63 -34.85
C LEU A 9 2.22 0.48 -35.87
N TYR A 10 2.88 0.50 -37.01
CA TYR A 10 2.65 1.48 -38.07
C TYR A 10 1.72 0.97 -39.20
N GLY A 11 1.16 -0.23 -39.02
CA GLY A 11 0.22 -0.83 -39.93
C GLY A 11 -1.21 -0.32 -39.79
N ARG A 12 -2.06 -0.51 -40.80
CA ARG A 12 -3.49 -0.17 -40.78
C ARG A 12 -4.35 -1.25 -40.10
N LYS A 13 -3.77 -2.40 -39.74
CA LYS A 13 -4.50 -3.50 -39.12
C LYS A 13 -4.49 -3.36 -37.59
N LEU A 14 -5.66 -3.60 -36.97
CA LEU A 14 -5.78 -3.66 -35.54
C LEU A 14 -4.89 -4.81 -34.99
N ILE A 15 -3.96 -4.46 -34.11
CA ILE A 15 -3.12 -5.43 -33.41
C ILE A 15 -3.90 -5.96 -32.21
N LYS A 16 -4.12 -7.27 -32.18
CA LYS A 16 -4.72 -7.94 -31.04
C LYS A 16 -3.66 -8.16 -29.97
N ILE A 17 -3.97 -7.74 -28.75
CA ILE A 17 -3.13 -7.95 -27.56
C ILE A 17 -3.87 -8.84 -26.57
N PRO A 18 -3.15 -9.62 -25.74
CA PRO A 18 -3.77 -10.34 -24.63
C PRO A 18 -4.49 -9.38 -23.70
N GLU A 19 -5.62 -9.81 -23.15
CA GLU A 19 -6.35 -9.04 -22.12
C GLU A 19 -5.45 -8.82 -20.91
N PRO A 20 -5.17 -7.56 -20.50
CA PRO A 20 -4.38 -7.30 -19.30
C PRO A 20 -5.20 -7.62 -18.06
N ARG A 21 -4.57 -8.24 -17.08
CA ARG A 21 -5.14 -8.49 -15.75
C ARG A 21 -4.25 -7.85 -14.69
N PHE A 22 -4.87 -7.08 -13.82
CA PHE A 22 -4.18 -6.38 -12.76
C PHE A 22 -4.47 -7.05 -11.42
N VAL A 23 -3.41 -7.38 -10.68
CA VAL A 23 -3.49 -8.00 -9.35
C VAL A 23 -2.55 -7.24 -8.43
N VAL A 24 -3.03 -6.90 -7.24
CA VAL A 24 -2.22 -6.39 -6.13
C VAL A 24 -2.16 -7.48 -5.07
N PHE A 25 -0.96 -7.91 -4.73
CA PHE A 25 -0.69 -8.75 -3.58
C PHE A 25 -0.40 -7.87 -2.39
N TYR A 26 -1.30 -7.89 -1.40
CA TYR A 26 -1.16 -7.11 -0.19
C TYR A 26 -0.45 -7.91 0.89
N ASN A 27 0.63 -7.33 1.40
CA ASN A 27 1.39 -7.87 2.51
C ASN A 27 1.71 -6.77 3.54
N GLY A 28 0.81 -5.80 3.71
CA GLY A 28 0.93 -4.72 4.70
C GLY A 28 0.50 -5.17 6.11
N ARG A 29 0.58 -4.24 7.07
CA ARG A 29 0.26 -4.50 8.49
C ARG A 29 -1.20 -4.23 8.85
N ASP A 30 -1.88 -3.40 8.06
CA ASP A 30 -3.27 -3.04 8.31
C ASP A 30 -4.19 -4.24 8.10
N LYS A 31 -5.27 -4.28 8.87
CA LYS A 31 -6.28 -5.32 8.70
C LYS A 31 -7.08 -5.07 7.44
N MET A 32 -6.81 -5.85 6.40
CA MET A 32 -7.46 -5.76 5.11
C MET A 32 -8.29 -7.03 4.83
N PRO A 33 -9.33 -6.92 3.96
CA PRO A 33 -10.11 -8.09 3.56
C PRO A 33 -9.23 -9.13 2.86
N GLU A 34 -9.68 -10.38 2.87
CA GLU A 34 -8.99 -11.48 2.21
C GLU A 34 -8.81 -11.23 0.70
N GLN A 35 -9.90 -10.84 0.04
CA GLN A 35 -9.92 -10.44 -1.36
C GLN A 35 -10.91 -9.30 -1.57
N SER A 36 -10.61 -8.41 -2.52
CA SER A 36 -11.54 -7.39 -2.99
C SER A 36 -11.24 -6.99 -4.44
N VAL A 37 -12.12 -6.18 -5.01
CA VAL A 37 -11.91 -5.56 -6.32
C VAL A 37 -11.87 -4.06 -6.13
N LEU A 38 -10.73 -3.47 -6.46
CA LEU A 38 -10.56 -2.02 -6.51
C LEU A 38 -10.93 -1.52 -7.91
N ARG A 39 -11.63 -0.40 -7.98
CA ARG A 39 -12.08 0.21 -9.23
C ARG A 39 -11.57 1.63 -9.33
N LEU A 40 -11.05 2.00 -10.49
CA LEU A 40 -10.61 3.38 -10.74
C LEU A 40 -11.79 4.37 -10.56
N SER A 41 -12.97 3.95 -10.98
CA SER A 41 -14.19 4.76 -10.84
C SER A 41 -14.58 5.06 -9.38
N ASP A 42 -14.05 4.35 -8.40
CA ASP A 42 -14.31 4.66 -6.99
C ASP A 42 -13.58 5.93 -6.52
N ALA A 43 -12.56 6.37 -7.26
CA ALA A 43 -11.82 7.60 -7.02
C ALA A 43 -12.32 8.81 -7.82
N TYR A 44 -13.33 8.65 -8.67
CA TYR A 44 -13.88 9.76 -9.44
C TYR A 44 -14.76 10.66 -8.58
N GLU A 45 -14.57 11.97 -8.68
CA GLU A 45 -15.41 12.98 -7.99
C GLU A 45 -16.87 12.90 -8.42
N SER A 46 -17.12 12.60 -9.70
CA SER A 46 -18.46 12.39 -10.26
C SER A 46 -18.46 11.15 -11.15
N LYS A 47 -19.55 10.39 -11.12
CA LYS A 47 -19.71 9.19 -11.95
C LYS A 47 -20.78 9.43 -12.99
N SER A 48 -20.43 9.25 -14.28
CA SER A 48 -21.40 9.16 -15.38
C SER A 48 -21.94 7.74 -15.48
N GLU A 49 -23.08 7.57 -16.16
CA GLU A 49 -23.66 6.24 -16.42
C GLU A 49 -22.73 5.37 -17.28
N GLU A 50 -22.04 6.02 -18.23
CA GLU A 50 -21.01 5.37 -19.06
C GLU A 50 -19.65 5.97 -18.73
N LEU A 51 -18.68 5.10 -18.44
CA LEU A 51 -17.31 5.47 -18.14
C LEU A 51 -16.42 5.23 -19.37
N ASP A 52 -15.73 6.26 -19.85
CA ASP A 52 -14.76 6.13 -20.93
C ASP A 52 -13.52 5.34 -20.51
N LEU A 53 -13.19 5.35 -19.20
CA LEU A 53 -12.06 4.61 -18.63
C LEU A 53 -12.46 3.93 -17.31
N GLU A 54 -12.24 2.63 -17.26
CA GLU A 54 -12.36 1.83 -16.03
C GLU A 54 -11.18 0.87 -15.92
N LEU A 55 -10.56 0.85 -14.75
CA LEU A 55 -9.54 -0.11 -14.36
C LEU A 55 -10.05 -0.91 -13.16
N LYS A 56 -10.04 -2.24 -13.28
CA LYS A 56 -10.35 -3.16 -12.19
C LYS A 56 -9.10 -3.90 -11.77
N ILE A 57 -8.81 -3.86 -10.48
CA ILE A 57 -7.64 -4.50 -9.87
C ILE A 57 -8.16 -5.54 -8.87
N ARG A 58 -7.67 -6.76 -8.97
CA ARG A 58 -7.90 -7.78 -7.94
C ARG A 58 -6.93 -7.55 -6.79
N PHE A 59 -7.47 -7.26 -5.63
CA PHE A 59 -6.72 -7.17 -4.39
C PHE A 59 -6.73 -8.54 -3.72
N VAL A 60 -5.55 -9.06 -3.37
CA VAL A 60 -5.36 -10.37 -2.75
C VAL A 60 -4.45 -10.20 -1.54
N ASN A 61 -4.98 -10.42 -0.35
CA ASN A 61 -4.21 -10.40 0.89
C ASN A 61 -3.39 -11.70 0.98
N ILE A 62 -2.06 -11.58 1.04
CA ILE A 62 -1.12 -12.70 1.13
C ILE A 62 -0.44 -12.82 2.49
N ASN A 63 -0.94 -12.09 3.50
CA ASN A 63 -0.48 -12.29 4.87
C ASN A 63 -0.81 -13.71 5.36
N PRO A 64 -0.06 -14.24 6.34
CA PRO A 64 -0.36 -15.54 6.94
C PRO A 64 -1.83 -15.66 7.37
N GLY A 65 -2.45 -16.80 7.05
CA GLY A 65 -3.87 -17.05 7.31
C GLY A 65 -4.84 -16.56 6.22
N TYR A 66 -4.34 -15.93 5.14
CA TYR A 66 -5.14 -15.47 4.01
C TYR A 66 -4.65 -16.10 2.70
N ASN A 67 -5.58 -16.50 1.84
CA ASN A 67 -5.33 -17.01 0.47
C ASN A 67 -4.18 -18.03 0.38
N GLU A 68 -4.03 -18.90 1.36
CA GLU A 68 -2.92 -19.87 1.45
C GLU A 68 -2.82 -20.73 0.18
N GLU A 69 -3.96 -21.13 -0.40
CA GLU A 69 -3.96 -21.89 -1.65
C GLU A 69 -3.32 -21.15 -2.83
N ILE A 70 -3.48 -19.81 -2.89
CA ILE A 70 -2.87 -18.98 -3.95
C ILE A 70 -1.37 -18.88 -3.71
N VAL A 71 -0.98 -18.65 -2.45
CA VAL A 71 0.42 -18.55 -2.05
C VAL A 71 1.16 -19.86 -2.31
N GLU A 72 0.61 -20.99 -1.92
CA GLU A 72 1.22 -22.31 -2.09
C GLU A 72 1.37 -22.73 -3.56
N LYS A 73 0.42 -22.34 -4.43
CA LYS A 73 0.50 -22.62 -5.88
C LYS A 73 1.64 -21.88 -6.59
N SER A 74 2.21 -20.85 -5.97
CA SER A 74 3.33 -20.09 -6.52
C SER A 74 4.56 -20.22 -5.61
N PRO A 75 5.54 -21.06 -5.96
CA PRO A 75 6.75 -21.24 -5.14
C PRO A 75 7.47 -19.91 -4.85
N THR A 76 7.51 -18.99 -5.81
CA THR A 76 8.13 -17.67 -5.64
C THR A 76 7.35 -16.81 -4.64
N LEU A 77 6.02 -16.78 -4.75
CA LEU A 77 5.18 -16.02 -3.83
C LEU A 77 5.28 -16.57 -2.40
N TYR A 78 5.26 -17.89 -2.25
CA TYR A 78 5.44 -18.56 -0.98
C TYR A 78 6.77 -18.21 -0.31
N GLN A 79 7.87 -18.23 -1.09
CA GLN A 79 9.20 -17.85 -0.60
C GLN A 79 9.26 -16.36 -0.24
N TYR A 80 8.58 -15.49 -1.01
CA TYR A 80 8.48 -14.07 -0.71
C TYR A 80 7.77 -13.80 0.62
N VAL A 81 6.61 -14.43 0.85
CA VAL A 81 5.89 -14.34 2.13
C VAL A 81 6.78 -14.75 3.29
N LYS A 82 7.51 -15.85 3.16
CA LYS A 82 8.47 -16.31 4.19
C LYS A 82 9.59 -15.31 4.43
N PHE A 83 10.15 -14.71 3.38
CA PHE A 83 11.16 -13.67 3.52
C PHE A 83 10.63 -12.48 4.35
N VAL A 84 9.44 -11.99 4.01
CA VAL A 84 8.83 -10.88 4.75
C VAL A 84 8.54 -11.24 6.21
N ASP A 85 8.09 -12.46 6.50
CA ASP A 85 7.87 -12.92 7.88
C ASP A 85 9.17 -12.95 8.69
N ILE A 86 10.28 -13.36 8.08
CA ILE A 86 11.59 -13.35 8.73
C ILE A 86 12.05 -11.92 9.01
N VAL A 87 11.86 -10.99 8.05
CA VAL A 87 12.15 -9.55 8.27
C VAL A 87 11.34 -9.02 9.45
N ARG A 88 10.03 -9.27 9.48
CA ARG A 88 9.15 -8.81 10.57
C ARG A 88 9.54 -9.36 11.93
N LYS A 89 9.99 -10.61 11.98
CA LYS A 89 10.48 -11.22 13.20
C LYS A 89 11.72 -10.51 13.73
N TYR A 90 12.72 -10.27 12.87
CA TYR A 90 13.92 -9.55 13.26
C TYR A 90 13.66 -8.08 13.61
N GLN A 91 12.70 -7.43 12.97
CA GLN A 91 12.32 -6.05 13.26
C GLN A 91 11.77 -5.82 14.68
N GLN A 92 11.39 -6.90 15.40
CA GLN A 92 10.99 -6.80 16.81
C GLN A 92 12.18 -6.55 17.74
N GLU A 93 13.39 -6.88 17.31
CA GLU A 93 14.60 -6.86 18.14
C GLU A 93 15.66 -5.86 17.66
N MET A 94 15.54 -5.38 16.41
CA MET A 94 16.57 -4.53 15.80
C MET A 94 15.96 -3.53 14.81
N SER A 95 16.76 -2.59 14.31
CA SER A 95 16.36 -1.63 13.28
C SER A 95 15.95 -2.33 11.98
N PHE A 96 15.08 -1.67 11.20
CA PHE A 96 14.59 -2.27 9.96
C PHE A 96 15.71 -2.62 8.96
N PRO A 97 16.71 -1.75 8.69
CA PRO A 97 17.81 -2.11 7.80
C PRO A 97 18.60 -3.36 8.28
N GLU A 98 18.86 -3.46 9.57
CA GLU A 98 19.54 -4.64 10.16
C GLU A 98 18.68 -5.90 10.05
N ALA A 99 17.36 -5.75 10.26
CA ALA A 99 16.40 -6.84 10.13
C ALA A 99 16.36 -7.40 8.71
N VAL A 100 16.33 -6.52 7.70
CA VAL A 100 16.37 -6.91 6.28
C VAL A 100 17.67 -7.62 5.95
N GLU A 101 18.81 -7.07 6.40
CA GLU A 101 20.13 -7.68 6.14
C GLU A 101 20.24 -9.08 6.73
N LYS A 102 19.84 -9.26 8.00
CA LYS A 102 19.81 -10.57 8.66
C LYS A 102 18.84 -11.54 7.97
N ALA A 103 17.66 -11.07 7.57
CA ALA A 103 16.68 -11.89 6.87
C ALA A 103 17.22 -12.39 5.53
N ILE A 104 17.93 -11.54 4.78
CA ILE A 104 18.60 -11.94 3.53
C ILE A 104 19.58 -13.07 3.79
N ASP A 105 20.45 -12.94 4.81
CA ASP A 105 21.44 -13.96 5.13
C ASP A 105 20.80 -15.28 5.55
N GLU A 106 19.78 -15.25 6.39
CA GLU A 106 19.03 -16.44 6.80
C GLU A 106 18.31 -17.09 5.63
N CYS A 107 17.64 -16.32 4.79
CA CYS A 107 16.95 -16.83 3.62
C CYS A 107 17.91 -17.48 2.60
N ILE A 108 19.06 -16.86 2.35
CA ILE A 108 20.11 -17.45 1.50
C ILE A 108 20.59 -18.78 2.06
N LYS A 109 20.81 -18.88 3.37
CA LYS A 109 21.24 -20.11 4.05
C LYS A 109 20.19 -21.22 3.96
N ASN A 110 18.92 -20.86 4.07
CA ASN A 110 17.80 -21.80 4.07
C ASN A 110 17.22 -22.09 2.67
N GLY A 111 17.82 -21.53 1.60
CA GLY A 111 17.37 -21.76 0.22
C GLY A 111 16.11 -20.97 -0.17
N ILE A 112 15.67 -20.00 0.64
CA ILE A 112 14.50 -19.16 0.39
C ILE A 112 14.93 -17.99 -0.51
N LEU A 113 14.40 -17.90 -1.73
CA LEU A 113 14.79 -16.89 -2.74
C LEU A 113 16.32 -16.77 -2.90
N ALA A 114 17.10 -17.82 -2.58
CA ALA A 114 18.55 -17.74 -2.36
C ALA A 114 19.32 -17.20 -3.56
N GLU A 115 18.97 -17.63 -4.78
CA GLU A 115 19.63 -17.17 -6.00
C GLU A 115 19.32 -15.70 -6.27
N PHE A 116 18.04 -15.32 -6.14
CA PHE A 116 17.58 -13.95 -6.31
C PHE A 116 18.25 -12.99 -5.31
N LEU A 117 18.24 -13.37 -4.02
CA LEU A 117 18.80 -12.54 -2.96
C LEU A 117 20.34 -12.40 -3.06
N ARG A 118 21.06 -13.44 -3.48
CA ARG A 118 22.50 -13.32 -3.75
C ARG A 118 22.78 -12.32 -4.88
N LYS A 119 22.02 -12.41 -5.95
CA LYS A 119 22.23 -11.57 -7.13
C LYS A 119 21.83 -10.11 -6.90
N ASN A 120 20.76 -9.87 -6.15
CA ASN A 120 20.12 -8.56 -6.02
C ASN A 120 20.20 -7.99 -4.59
N ARG A 121 21.12 -8.47 -3.73
CA ARG A 121 21.23 -8.09 -2.32
C ARG A 121 21.16 -6.57 -2.08
N ALA A 122 22.01 -5.83 -2.77
CA ALA A 122 22.08 -4.37 -2.59
C ALA A 122 20.81 -3.65 -3.03
N GLU A 123 20.16 -4.14 -4.08
CA GLU A 123 18.90 -3.57 -4.56
C GLU A 123 17.75 -3.86 -3.61
N VAL A 124 17.66 -5.11 -3.11
CA VAL A 124 16.64 -5.49 -2.12
C VAL A 124 16.77 -4.64 -0.86
N LEU A 125 17.97 -4.46 -0.33
CA LEU A 125 18.22 -3.58 0.82
C LEU A 125 17.76 -2.14 0.53
N ARG A 126 18.18 -1.57 -0.60
CA ARG A 126 17.85 -0.19 -0.96
C ARG A 126 16.35 0.03 -1.12
N VAL A 127 15.66 -0.86 -1.85
CA VAL A 127 14.22 -0.74 -2.09
C VAL A 127 13.44 -0.93 -0.79
N SER A 128 13.79 -1.93 0.02
CA SER A 128 13.12 -2.18 1.30
C SER A 128 13.25 -0.99 2.27
N ILE A 129 14.43 -0.36 2.34
CA ILE A 129 14.64 0.81 3.19
C ILE A 129 13.80 1.98 2.68
N PHE A 130 13.78 2.22 1.37
CA PHE A 130 12.99 3.31 0.78
C PHE A 130 11.48 3.14 1.04
N GLU A 131 10.94 1.93 0.81
CA GLU A 131 9.53 1.64 1.08
C GLU A 131 9.19 1.79 2.58
N TYR A 132 10.11 1.39 3.47
CA TYR A 132 9.91 1.56 4.91
C TYR A 132 9.88 3.03 5.34
N ASP A 133 10.80 3.85 4.81
CA ASP A 133 10.85 5.28 5.11
C ASP A 133 9.57 5.98 4.62
N GLU A 134 9.04 5.59 3.45
CA GLU A 134 7.79 6.12 2.92
C GLU A 134 6.57 5.72 3.79
N GLU A 135 6.47 4.44 4.19
CA GLU A 135 5.41 3.96 5.09
C GLU A 135 5.48 4.66 6.45
N GLU A 136 6.67 4.83 7.01
CA GLU A 136 6.89 5.52 8.29
C GLU A 136 6.48 6.98 8.21
N HIS A 137 6.85 7.68 7.13
CA HIS A 137 6.47 9.07 6.88
C HIS A 137 4.95 9.23 6.76
N MET A 138 4.30 8.37 5.98
CA MET A 138 2.84 8.37 5.86
C MET A 138 2.13 8.06 7.18
N ARG A 139 2.71 7.20 8.02
CA ARG A 139 2.18 6.91 9.35
C ARG A 139 2.26 8.13 10.25
N GLN A 140 3.41 8.80 10.28
CA GLN A 140 3.63 10.01 11.06
C GLN A 140 2.66 11.13 10.64
N GLU A 141 2.48 11.37 9.34
CA GLU A 141 1.52 12.35 8.84
C GLU A 141 0.08 12.03 9.25
N ARG A 142 -0.29 10.75 9.25
CA ARG A 142 -1.61 10.31 9.71
C ARG A 142 -1.80 10.55 11.21
N GLU A 143 -0.80 10.22 12.03
CA GLU A 143 -0.82 10.42 13.48
C GLU A 143 -0.90 11.91 13.82
N GLU A 144 -0.11 12.76 13.16
CA GLU A 144 -0.19 14.21 13.29
C GLU A 144 -1.55 14.77 12.88
N GLY A 145 -2.13 14.26 11.80
CA GLY A 145 -3.48 14.64 11.38
C GLY A 145 -4.56 14.31 12.41
N ILE A 146 -4.47 13.13 13.04
CA ILE A 146 -5.38 12.73 14.14
C ILE A 146 -5.18 13.62 15.35
N GLU A 147 -3.94 13.91 15.71
CA GLU A 147 -3.62 14.77 16.86
C GLU A 147 -4.15 16.20 16.65
N ARG A 148 -3.98 16.77 15.44
CA ARG A 148 -4.54 18.10 15.09
C ARG A 148 -6.06 18.15 15.26
N VAL A 149 -6.77 17.12 14.80
CA VAL A 149 -8.23 17.04 14.93
C VAL A 149 -8.65 16.88 16.38
N ASN A 150 -7.96 16.07 17.18
CA ASN A 150 -8.22 15.91 18.60
C ASN A 150 -7.99 17.23 19.38
N ASN A 151 -6.92 17.95 19.05
CA ASN A 151 -6.62 19.26 19.64
C ASN A 151 -7.70 20.29 19.29
N LEU A 152 -8.22 20.28 18.04
CA LEU A 152 -9.34 21.12 17.66
C LEU A 152 -10.57 20.82 18.50
N TYR A 153 -10.94 19.55 18.64
CA TYR A 153 -12.13 19.18 19.41
C TYR A 153 -12.00 19.55 20.89
N ASN A 154 -10.83 19.36 21.49
CA ASN A 154 -10.57 19.79 22.86
C ASN A 154 -10.74 21.31 23.02
N LYS A 155 -10.15 22.12 22.14
CA LYS A 155 -10.30 23.58 22.15
C LYS A 155 -11.76 24.03 21.97
N LEU A 156 -12.50 23.37 21.08
CA LEU A 156 -13.93 23.66 20.88
C LEU A 156 -14.76 23.34 22.16
N PHE A 157 -14.46 22.26 22.86
CA PHE A 157 -15.08 21.93 24.13
C PHE A 157 -14.75 22.96 25.22
N GLU A 158 -13.49 23.36 25.34
CA GLU A 158 -13.03 24.38 26.28
C GLU A 158 -13.70 25.74 26.05
N CYS A 159 -13.94 26.09 24.79
CA CYS A 159 -14.63 27.32 24.39
C CYS A 159 -16.19 27.21 24.46
N GLY A 160 -16.74 26.07 24.90
CA GLY A 160 -18.18 25.85 24.96
C GLY A 160 -18.86 25.66 23.59
N ARG A 161 -18.11 25.39 22.53
CA ARG A 161 -18.57 25.24 21.14
C ARG A 161 -18.86 23.77 20.75
N SER A 162 -19.51 23.02 21.63
CA SER A 162 -19.80 21.59 21.43
C SER A 162 -20.63 21.29 20.17
N GLU A 163 -21.49 22.24 19.73
CA GLU A 163 -22.25 22.09 18.49
C GLU A 163 -21.34 22.09 17.25
N ASP A 164 -20.23 22.83 17.30
CA ASP A 164 -19.27 22.90 16.19
C ASP A 164 -18.48 21.60 16.08
N VAL A 165 -18.22 20.89 17.18
CA VAL A 165 -17.65 19.53 17.14
C VAL A 165 -18.57 18.59 16.37
N MET A 166 -19.87 18.61 16.65
CA MET A 166 -20.85 17.75 15.97
C MET A 166 -20.96 18.04 14.45
N LYS A 167 -20.78 19.29 14.06
CA LYS A 167 -20.75 19.68 12.64
C LYS A 167 -19.41 19.26 11.98
N ALA A 168 -18.28 19.53 12.64
CA ALA A 168 -16.95 19.21 12.11
C ALA A 168 -16.72 17.71 11.93
N VAL A 169 -17.35 16.85 12.74
CA VAL A 169 -17.32 15.39 12.57
C VAL A 169 -18.00 14.95 11.27
N LYS A 170 -19.02 15.67 10.80
CA LYS A 170 -19.84 15.32 9.64
C LYS A 170 -19.46 16.05 8.36
N ASP A 171 -18.77 17.18 8.48
CA ASP A 171 -18.42 18.07 7.38
C ASP A 171 -16.93 18.40 7.41
N ASP A 172 -16.19 17.79 6.50
CA ASP A 172 -14.75 17.97 6.35
C ASP A 172 -14.37 19.40 5.97
N THR A 173 -15.20 20.06 5.16
CA THR A 173 -14.97 21.45 4.75
C THR A 173 -15.13 22.39 5.94
N TYR A 174 -16.12 22.15 6.78
CA TYR A 174 -16.32 22.89 8.01
C TYR A 174 -15.17 22.65 9.00
N ARG A 175 -14.72 21.40 9.13
CA ARG A 175 -13.57 21.05 9.99
C ARG A 175 -12.31 21.77 9.56
N LYS A 176 -12.01 21.83 8.25
CA LYS A 176 -10.84 22.57 7.74
C LYS A 176 -10.87 24.04 8.11
N LYS A 177 -12.03 24.71 7.96
CA LYS A 177 -12.18 26.12 8.38
C LYS A 177 -11.94 26.33 9.87
N LEU A 178 -12.35 25.37 10.70
CA LEU A 178 -12.09 25.45 12.14
C LEU A 178 -10.61 25.20 12.47
N LEU A 179 -9.93 24.32 11.75
CA LEU A 179 -8.48 24.12 11.91
C LEU A 179 -7.72 25.42 11.61
N GLU A 180 -8.06 26.11 10.51
CA GLU A 180 -7.53 27.44 10.16
C GLU A 180 -7.83 28.48 11.24
N GLU A 181 -9.10 28.54 11.73
CA GLU A 181 -9.54 29.47 12.78
C GLU A 181 -8.73 29.34 14.08
N PHE A 182 -8.39 28.08 14.44
CA PHE A 182 -7.65 27.78 15.66
C PHE A 182 -6.13 27.66 15.43
N HIS A 183 -5.62 27.95 14.23
CA HIS A 183 -4.23 27.83 13.84
C HIS A 183 -3.64 26.44 14.13
N LEU A 184 -4.36 25.41 13.66
CA LEU A 184 -4.02 23.98 13.79
C LEU A 184 -3.86 23.29 12.42
N ASP A 185 -3.76 24.07 11.36
CA ASP A 185 -3.59 23.63 9.95
C ASP A 185 -2.15 23.14 9.65
#